data_65498c26c84f4233f62a81c3e0f5451f
#
_entry.id   65498c26c84f4233f62a81c3e0f5451f
#
_cell.length_a   1.000
_cell.length_b   1.000
_cell.length_c   1.000
_cell.angle_alpha   90.00
_cell.angle_beta   90.00
_cell.angle_gamma   90.00
#
_symmetry.space_group_name_H-M   'P 1'
#
loop_
_entity.id
_entity.type
_entity.pdbx_description
1 polymer ?
#
loop_
_entity_poly.entity_id
_entity_poly.type
_entity_poly.pdbx_seq_one_letter_code
_entity_poly.pdbx_strand_id
1 'polypeptide(L)'
;MTTLLPARVESPVSSLPAPHGGVLRELYVPESDVAALTRHAAGLKSWDLSDRQLCDLELLLNGAFSPLTGFLTEADYRSVVERMRLADGTLWPMPITLDVSEALAAELQPGQELALKDREGVPLAILTIADLYRPDRGLEAELVF
;
A
#
# COMPACT_ATOMS: atom_id res chain seq x y z
N MET A 1 54.51 -25.38 19.34
CA MET A 1 53.79 -25.16 18.06
C MET A 1 52.45 -24.54 18.40
N THR A 2 52.36 -23.20 18.31
CA THR A 2 51.13 -22.46 18.70
C THR A 2 50.35 -22.18 17.43
N THR A 3 49.17 -22.79 17.28
CA THR A 3 48.26 -22.60 16.14
C THR A 3 47.45 -21.32 16.43
N LEU A 4 47.70 -20.25 15.69
CA LEU A 4 46.83 -19.08 15.66
C LEU A 4 45.59 -19.38 14.81
N LEU A 5 44.43 -19.40 15.44
CA LEU A 5 43.14 -19.37 14.76
C LEU A 5 42.96 -18.01 14.04
N PRO A 6 42.50 -17.98 12.78
CA PRO A 6 42.22 -16.72 12.10
C PRO A 6 41.11 -16.00 12.81
N ALA A 7 41.32 -14.71 13.06
CA ALA A 7 40.30 -13.82 13.58
C ALA A 7 39.09 -13.85 12.64
N ARG A 8 37.91 -14.08 13.22
CA ARG A 8 36.64 -13.98 12.54
C ARG A 8 36.49 -12.55 12.05
N VAL A 9 36.62 -12.32 10.75
CA VAL A 9 36.29 -11.05 10.14
C VAL A 9 34.76 -10.91 10.26
N GLU A 10 34.32 -10.18 11.26
CA GLU A 10 32.93 -9.71 11.30
C GLU A 10 32.75 -8.78 10.12
N SER A 11 32.01 -9.26 9.12
CA SER A 11 31.55 -8.39 8.03
C SER A 11 30.81 -7.22 8.68
N PRO A 12 31.09 -5.96 8.27
CA PRO A 12 30.34 -4.83 8.80
C PRO A 12 28.87 -5.09 8.48
N VAL A 13 28.04 -5.21 9.51
CA VAL A 13 26.60 -5.23 9.37
C VAL A 13 26.29 -3.93 8.63
N SER A 14 25.91 -4.05 7.38
CA SER A 14 25.46 -2.92 6.57
C SER A 14 24.32 -2.26 7.36
N SER A 15 24.59 -1.13 7.99
CA SER A 15 23.56 -0.34 8.65
C SER A 15 22.72 0.31 7.56
N LEU A 16 21.79 -0.44 7.00
CA LEU A 16 20.77 0.13 6.14
C LEU A 16 20.03 1.21 6.94
N PRO A 17 19.73 2.36 6.33
CA PRO A 17 18.92 3.36 7.01
C PRO A 17 17.57 2.75 7.39
N ALA A 18 17.01 3.21 8.50
CA ALA A 18 15.66 2.82 8.89
C ALA A 18 14.67 3.17 7.76
N PRO A 19 13.66 2.33 7.51
CA PRO A 19 12.63 2.64 6.53
C PRO A 19 11.89 3.92 6.92
N HIS A 20 11.33 4.61 5.94
CA HIS A 20 10.52 5.80 6.20
C HIS A 20 9.38 5.47 7.17
N GLY A 21 9.15 6.32 8.17
CA GLY A 21 8.22 6.03 9.26
C GLY A 21 8.71 5.02 10.30
N GLY A 22 9.95 4.55 10.19
CA GLY A 22 10.63 3.73 11.21
C GLY A 22 10.40 2.23 11.13
N VAL A 23 9.34 1.76 10.48
CA VAL A 23 8.98 0.33 10.38
C VAL A 23 8.65 -0.04 8.94
N LEU A 24 9.30 -1.10 8.42
CA LEU A 24 8.95 -1.67 7.12
C LEU A 24 7.57 -2.34 7.21
N ARG A 25 6.68 -1.98 6.28
CA ARG A 25 5.31 -2.49 6.19
C ARG A 25 5.15 -3.36 4.94
N GLU A 26 5.67 -4.57 4.98
CA GLU A 26 5.36 -5.56 3.96
C GLU A 26 3.96 -6.14 4.21
N LEU A 27 3.14 -6.21 3.15
CA LEU A 27 1.74 -6.64 3.25
C LEU A 27 1.50 -7.99 2.54
N TYR A 28 2.56 -8.69 2.12
CA TYR A 28 2.43 -10.02 1.56
C TYR A 28 1.91 -11.01 2.58
N VAL A 29 0.95 -11.81 2.16
CA VAL A 29 0.43 -12.91 3.00
C VAL A 29 1.35 -14.13 2.93
N PRO A 30 1.37 -14.99 3.97
CA PRO A 30 2.07 -16.26 3.91
C PRO A 30 1.58 -17.15 2.75
N GLU A 31 2.48 -17.90 2.13
CA GLU A 31 2.14 -18.80 1.02
C GLU A 31 1.03 -19.81 1.40
N SER A 32 1.01 -20.25 2.65
CA SER A 32 -0.04 -21.12 3.19
C SER A 32 -1.46 -20.58 3.05
N ASP A 33 -1.62 -19.27 3.02
CA ASP A 33 -2.92 -18.59 3.06
C ASP A 33 -3.41 -18.21 1.64
N VAL A 34 -2.51 -18.20 0.66
CA VAL A 34 -2.80 -17.75 -0.71
C VAL A 34 -4.00 -18.48 -1.32
N ALA A 35 -4.04 -19.82 -1.23
CA ALA A 35 -5.13 -20.61 -1.82
C ALA A 35 -6.49 -20.33 -1.17
N ALA A 36 -6.52 -20.09 0.14
CA ALA A 36 -7.74 -19.76 0.87
C ALA A 36 -8.22 -18.34 0.52
N LEU A 37 -7.31 -17.36 0.49
CA LEU A 37 -7.60 -15.97 0.16
C LEU A 37 -8.02 -15.81 -1.31
N THR A 38 -7.40 -16.55 -2.24
CA THR A 38 -7.82 -16.55 -3.66
C THR A 38 -9.25 -17.04 -3.82
N ARG A 39 -9.64 -18.11 -3.10
CA ARG A 39 -11.03 -18.60 -3.11
C ARG A 39 -11.99 -17.59 -2.47
N HIS A 40 -11.58 -16.93 -1.39
CA HIS A 40 -12.37 -15.89 -0.76
C HIS A 40 -12.58 -14.71 -1.71
N ALA A 41 -11.51 -14.23 -2.35
CA ALA A 41 -11.55 -13.13 -3.32
C ALA A 41 -12.52 -13.41 -4.49
N ALA A 42 -12.66 -14.67 -4.92
CA ALA A 42 -13.57 -15.05 -5.99
C ALA A 42 -15.06 -14.77 -5.66
N GLY A 43 -15.41 -14.70 -4.39
CA GLY A 43 -16.76 -14.39 -3.92
C GLY A 43 -17.03 -12.91 -3.66
N LEU A 44 -16.01 -12.05 -3.76
CA LEU A 44 -16.11 -10.63 -3.47
C LEU A 44 -16.43 -9.82 -4.73
N LYS A 45 -16.97 -8.61 -4.54
CA LYS A 45 -16.94 -7.58 -5.59
C LYS A 45 -15.47 -7.31 -5.94
N SER A 46 -15.22 -6.97 -7.19
CA SER A 46 -13.85 -6.79 -7.66
C SER A 46 -13.68 -5.49 -8.46
N TRP A 47 -12.45 -5.01 -8.48
CA TRP A 47 -11.99 -3.90 -9.28
C TRP A 47 -10.75 -4.30 -10.07
N ASP A 48 -10.78 -4.06 -11.39
CA ASP A 48 -9.63 -4.29 -12.26
C ASP A 48 -8.74 -3.05 -12.23
N LEU A 49 -7.50 -3.26 -11.78
CA LEU A 49 -6.56 -2.16 -11.56
C LEU A 49 -6.05 -1.57 -12.88
N SER A 50 -5.95 -0.26 -12.94
CA SER A 50 -5.16 0.42 -13.97
C SER A 50 -3.67 0.19 -13.75
N ASP A 51 -2.83 0.48 -14.78
CA ASP A 51 -1.37 0.31 -14.68
C ASP A 51 -0.78 1.10 -13.50
N ARG A 52 -1.25 2.34 -13.28
CA ARG A 52 -0.84 3.15 -12.13
C ARG A 52 -1.21 2.49 -10.81
N GLN A 53 -2.46 2.06 -10.68
CA GLN A 53 -2.95 1.42 -9.46
C GLN A 53 -2.24 0.10 -9.18
N LEU A 54 -1.86 -0.63 -10.22
CA LEU A 54 -1.07 -1.86 -10.11
C LEU A 54 0.33 -1.58 -9.55
N CYS A 55 1.00 -0.54 -10.07
CA CYS A 55 2.30 -0.10 -9.53
C CYS A 55 2.19 0.36 -8.08
N ASP A 56 1.16 1.15 -7.74
CA ASP A 56 0.92 1.60 -6.37
C ASP A 56 0.68 0.41 -5.43
N LEU A 57 -0.12 -0.58 -5.86
CA LEU A 57 -0.36 -1.80 -5.08
C LEU A 57 0.93 -2.58 -4.85
N GLU A 58 1.78 -2.75 -5.87
CA GLU A 58 3.06 -3.45 -5.74
C GLU A 58 3.96 -2.77 -4.69
N LEU A 59 4.05 -1.43 -4.72
CA LEU A 59 4.84 -0.65 -3.78
C LEU A 59 4.27 -0.68 -2.35
N LEU A 60 2.96 -0.81 -2.19
CA LEU A 60 2.33 -1.06 -0.90
C LEU A 60 2.67 -2.46 -0.39
N LEU A 61 2.53 -3.49 -1.23
CA LEU A 61 2.73 -4.88 -0.83
C LEU A 61 4.19 -5.18 -0.43
N ASN A 62 5.16 -4.65 -1.16
CA ASN A 62 6.59 -4.89 -0.89
C ASN A 62 7.20 -3.96 0.17
N GLY A 63 6.40 -3.06 0.75
CA GLY A 63 6.83 -2.13 1.81
C GLY A 63 7.57 -0.89 1.34
N ALA A 64 7.72 -0.66 0.03
CA ALA A 64 8.37 0.54 -0.50
C ALA A 64 7.60 1.81 -0.14
N PHE A 65 6.29 1.72 0.07
CA PHE A 65 5.45 2.80 0.55
C PHE A 65 5.26 2.81 2.08
N SER A 66 6.18 2.20 2.84
CA SER A 66 6.14 2.37 4.30
C SER A 66 6.17 3.86 4.70
N PRO A 67 5.37 4.30 5.67
CA PRO A 67 4.61 3.49 6.63
C PRO A 67 3.18 3.13 6.20
N LEU A 68 2.78 3.38 4.96
CA LEU A 68 1.42 3.08 4.50
C LEU A 68 1.11 1.59 4.62
N THR A 69 -0.13 1.29 5.02
CA THR A 69 -0.69 -0.06 5.09
C THR A 69 -1.83 -0.27 4.09
N GLY A 70 -2.01 0.67 3.18
CA GLY A 70 -3.05 0.67 2.16
C GLY A 70 -3.12 2.02 1.45
N PHE A 71 -4.12 2.18 0.61
CA PHE A 71 -4.43 3.45 -0.01
C PHE A 71 -4.91 4.47 1.02
N LEU A 72 -4.67 5.76 0.77
CA LEU A 72 -4.94 6.83 1.73
C LEU A 72 -6.44 6.95 2.03
N THR A 73 -6.74 7.12 3.30
CA THR A 73 -8.06 7.56 3.79
C THR A 73 -8.32 9.02 3.42
N GLU A 74 -9.55 9.50 3.53
CA GLU A 74 -9.88 10.91 3.28
C GLU A 74 -9.06 11.86 4.15
N ALA A 75 -8.86 11.50 5.43
CA ALA A 75 -8.07 12.31 6.36
C ALA A 75 -6.60 12.43 5.94
N ASP A 76 -5.99 11.31 5.55
CA ASP A 76 -4.62 11.31 5.06
C ASP A 76 -4.52 12.01 3.70
N TYR A 77 -5.45 11.74 2.78
CA TYR A 77 -5.49 12.39 1.47
C TYR A 77 -5.50 13.93 1.60
N ARG A 78 -6.43 14.48 2.38
CA ARG A 78 -6.52 15.92 2.61
C ARG A 78 -5.25 16.49 3.22
N SER A 79 -4.72 15.82 4.23
CA SER A 79 -3.49 16.24 4.89
C SER A 79 -2.28 16.22 3.95
N VAL A 80 -2.19 15.20 3.10
CA VAL A 80 -1.10 15.08 2.10
C VAL A 80 -1.21 16.19 1.06
N VAL A 81 -2.39 16.42 0.48
CA VAL A 81 -2.60 17.47 -0.52
C VAL A 81 -2.28 18.86 0.03
N GLU A 82 -2.72 19.17 1.25
CA GLU A 82 -2.55 20.49 1.85
C GLU A 82 -1.17 20.73 2.46
N ARG A 83 -0.52 19.69 2.99
CA ARG A 83 0.64 19.83 3.86
C ARG A 83 1.80 18.89 3.54
N MET A 84 1.67 18.01 2.53
CA MET A 84 2.63 16.95 2.21
C MET A 84 2.94 16.06 3.43
N ARG A 85 1.93 15.77 4.25
CA ARG A 85 2.06 14.93 5.44
C ARG A 85 0.82 14.09 5.65
N LEU A 86 1.01 12.85 6.13
CA LEU A 86 -0.09 12.04 6.64
C LEU A 86 -0.76 12.73 7.83
N ALA A 87 -1.94 12.29 8.22
CA ALA A 87 -2.69 12.87 9.34
C ALA A 87 -1.92 12.81 10.67
N ASP A 88 -1.04 11.82 10.85
CA ASP A 88 -0.16 11.67 12.01
C ASP A 88 1.08 12.59 11.98
N GLY A 89 1.27 13.36 10.90
CA GLY A 89 2.39 14.29 10.72
C GLY A 89 3.59 13.71 9.98
N THR A 90 3.61 12.44 9.63
CA THR A 90 4.68 11.82 8.84
C THR A 90 4.78 12.48 7.47
N LEU A 91 5.99 12.86 7.04
CA LEU A 91 6.21 13.46 5.73
C LEU A 91 5.79 12.46 4.63
N TRP A 92 4.87 12.90 3.78
CA TRP A 92 4.38 12.11 2.65
C TRP A 92 3.94 13.04 1.52
N PRO A 93 4.70 13.17 0.44
CA PRO A 93 4.52 14.27 -0.51
C PRO A 93 3.47 14.01 -1.60
N MET A 94 2.98 12.78 -1.76
CA MET A 94 2.13 12.41 -2.88
C MET A 94 0.93 11.57 -2.43
N PRO A 95 -0.29 11.86 -2.87
CA PRO A 95 -1.45 11.05 -2.54
C PRO A 95 -1.40 9.69 -3.28
N ILE A 96 -1.52 8.60 -2.54
CA ILE A 96 -1.61 7.22 -3.05
C ILE A 96 -3.05 6.76 -2.85
N THR A 97 -3.86 6.85 -3.91
CA THR A 97 -5.31 6.63 -3.85
C THR A 97 -5.76 5.53 -4.79
N LEU A 98 -6.84 4.84 -4.43
CA LEU A 98 -7.53 3.88 -5.30
C LEU A 98 -8.80 4.52 -5.84
N ASP A 99 -8.75 4.97 -7.10
CA ASP A 99 -9.94 5.48 -7.79
C ASP A 99 -10.76 4.32 -8.34
N VAL A 100 -12.06 4.36 -8.13
CA VAL A 100 -13.03 3.41 -8.71
C VAL A 100 -14.12 4.18 -9.45
N SER A 101 -14.90 3.48 -10.28
CA SER A 101 -16.05 4.10 -10.94
C SER A 101 -17.13 4.52 -9.93
N GLU A 102 -17.89 5.57 -10.26
CA GLU A 102 -19.02 6.01 -9.42
C GLU A 102 -20.06 4.90 -9.24
N ALA A 103 -20.29 4.09 -10.27
CA ALA A 103 -21.21 2.97 -10.21
C ALA A 103 -20.77 1.93 -9.17
N LEU A 104 -19.47 1.57 -9.15
CA LEU A 104 -18.94 0.66 -8.13
C LEU A 104 -18.96 1.32 -6.75
N ALA A 105 -18.53 2.57 -6.64
CA ALA A 105 -18.50 3.30 -5.37
C ALA A 105 -19.89 3.37 -4.69
N ALA A 106 -20.96 3.52 -5.49
CA ALA A 106 -22.34 3.51 -4.97
C ALA A 106 -22.77 2.18 -4.35
N GLU A 107 -22.10 1.09 -4.67
CA GLU A 107 -22.38 -0.25 -4.16
C GLU A 107 -21.47 -0.68 -3.02
N LEU A 108 -20.47 0.13 -2.68
CA LEU A 108 -19.49 -0.18 -1.65
C LEU A 108 -19.78 0.58 -0.36
N GLN A 109 -19.35 0.00 0.76
CA GLN A 109 -19.48 0.61 2.08
C GLN A 109 -18.21 0.37 2.90
N PRO A 110 -17.87 1.29 3.83
CA PRO A 110 -16.79 1.05 4.79
C PRO A 110 -16.99 -0.27 5.54
N GLY A 111 -15.89 -0.99 5.75
CA GLY A 111 -15.86 -2.30 6.38
C GLY A 111 -16.05 -3.48 5.42
N GLN A 112 -16.46 -3.23 4.16
CA GLN A 112 -16.54 -4.28 3.15
C GLN A 112 -15.16 -4.60 2.57
N GLU A 113 -15.05 -5.81 2.00
CA GLU A 113 -13.87 -6.25 1.26
C GLU A 113 -14.09 -6.13 -0.25
N LEU A 114 -13.05 -5.73 -0.94
CA LEU A 114 -12.98 -5.60 -2.40
C LEU A 114 -11.79 -6.39 -2.92
N ALA A 115 -11.99 -7.27 -3.89
CA ALA A 115 -10.92 -7.97 -4.57
C ALA A 115 -10.28 -7.05 -5.62
N LEU A 116 -8.98 -6.81 -5.51
CA LEU A 116 -8.19 -6.08 -6.49
C LEU A 116 -7.59 -7.07 -7.47
N LYS A 117 -7.83 -6.86 -8.76
CA LYS A 117 -7.42 -7.78 -9.84
C LYS A 117 -6.55 -7.07 -10.86
N ASP A 118 -5.70 -7.85 -11.53
CA ASP A 118 -5.04 -7.41 -12.76
C ASP A 118 -6.03 -7.42 -13.95
N ARG A 119 -5.51 -7.05 -15.13
CA ARG A 119 -6.30 -7.01 -16.37
C ARG A 119 -6.73 -8.39 -16.88
N GLU A 120 -6.03 -9.43 -16.49
CA GLU A 120 -6.32 -10.82 -16.78
C GLU A 120 -7.38 -11.40 -15.83
N GLY A 121 -7.77 -10.65 -14.80
CA GLY A 121 -8.75 -11.05 -13.80
C GLY A 121 -8.18 -11.88 -12.65
N VAL A 122 -6.85 -11.92 -12.51
CA VAL A 122 -6.20 -12.60 -11.39
C VAL A 122 -6.31 -11.74 -10.12
N PRO A 123 -6.83 -12.27 -9.01
CA PRO A 123 -6.87 -11.52 -7.76
C PRO A 123 -5.44 -11.36 -7.18
N LEU A 124 -5.06 -10.12 -6.92
CA LEU A 124 -3.75 -9.74 -6.41
C LEU A 124 -3.79 -9.39 -4.92
N ALA A 125 -4.90 -8.79 -4.46
CA ALA A 125 -5.07 -8.38 -3.08
C ALA A 125 -6.57 -8.34 -2.70
N ILE A 126 -6.82 -8.35 -1.40
CA ILE A 126 -8.14 -8.05 -0.81
C ILE A 126 -7.97 -6.77 -0.01
N LEU A 127 -8.76 -5.76 -0.37
CA LEU A 127 -8.78 -4.47 0.29
C LEU A 127 -9.98 -4.41 1.24
N THR A 128 -9.74 -4.16 2.53
CA THR A 128 -10.80 -3.73 3.45
C THR A 128 -11.01 -2.23 3.30
N ILE A 129 -12.20 -1.82 2.92
CA ILE A 129 -12.54 -0.41 2.68
C ILE A 129 -12.63 0.32 4.02
N ALA A 130 -11.73 1.28 4.24
CA ALA A 130 -11.75 2.13 5.43
C ALA A 130 -12.78 3.26 5.30
N ASP A 131 -12.77 3.95 4.16
CA ASP A 131 -13.72 4.99 3.83
C ASP A 131 -13.92 5.13 2.31
N LEU A 132 -14.87 5.97 1.91
CA LEU A 132 -15.16 6.32 0.51
C LEU A 132 -15.34 7.84 0.44
N TYR A 133 -14.58 8.49 -0.42
CA TYR A 133 -14.62 9.94 -0.55
C TYR A 133 -14.44 10.39 -2.00
N ARG A 134 -14.77 11.63 -2.28
CA ARG A 134 -14.48 12.28 -3.57
C ARG A 134 -13.25 13.15 -3.40
N PRO A 135 -12.17 12.90 -4.17
CA PRO A 135 -10.99 13.73 -4.14
C PRO A 135 -11.31 15.13 -4.71
N ASP A 136 -10.73 16.16 -4.12
CA ASP A 136 -10.73 17.50 -4.68
C ASP A 136 -9.61 17.62 -5.71
N ARG A 137 -9.91 17.21 -6.95
CA ARG A 137 -8.93 17.20 -8.04
C ARG A 137 -8.46 18.59 -8.45
N GLY A 138 -9.27 19.62 -8.20
CA GLY A 138 -8.88 21.02 -8.44
C GLY A 138 -7.78 21.45 -7.48
N LEU A 139 -8.01 21.24 -6.19
CA LEU A 139 -7.03 21.53 -5.14
C LEU A 139 -5.77 20.66 -5.28
N GLU A 140 -5.93 19.39 -5.60
CA GLU A 140 -4.81 18.48 -5.84
C GLU A 140 -3.93 18.96 -7.00
N ALA A 141 -4.54 19.35 -8.12
CA ALA A 141 -3.81 19.88 -9.27
C ALA A 141 -3.07 21.19 -8.96
N GLU A 142 -3.61 22.02 -8.08
CA GLU A 142 -2.99 23.29 -7.68
C GLU A 142 -1.81 23.11 -6.69
N LEU A 143 -1.95 22.18 -5.74
CA LEU A 143 -1.00 22.05 -4.62
C LEU A 143 0.03 20.94 -4.78
N VAL A 144 -0.25 19.91 -5.57
CA VAL A 144 0.62 18.73 -5.73
C VAL A 144 1.36 18.76 -7.07
N PHE A 145 0.75 19.28 -8.12
CA PHE A 145 1.27 19.32 -9.49
C PHE A 145 1.36 20.76 -10.00
#